data_6d581ff1986ad498a72ab91ab13ff1df
#
_entry.id   6d581ff1986ad498a72ab91ab13ff1df
#
_cell.length_a   1.000
_cell.length_b   1.000
_cell.length_c   1.000
_cell.angle_alpha   90.00
_cell.angle_beta   90.00
_cell.angle_gamma   90.00
#
_symmetry.space_group_name_H-M   'P 1'
#
loop_
_entity.id
_entity.type
_entity.pdbx_description
1 polymer ?
#
loop_
_entity_poly.entity_id
_entity_poly.type
_entity_poly.pdbx_seq_one_letter_code
_entity_poly.pdbx_strand_id
1 'polypeptide(L)'
;DFQVNNELQFGVQDYGGFIKSPVGNVYSDKFVLMSILCQINFLLYGIEKWINNEIPTKLRFGYLLYYSLISVIEQINQKLGIALKINSKWKSDRFRNSMAHYKLGIVLKESNLIISDAMFGLTEKIFGEDYYTIKKSIYKELEKLAKQIGAYLDLPQRMVYLQ
;
A
#
# COMPACT_ATOMS: atom_id res chain seq x y z
N ASP A 1 2.28 -7.54 -23.47
CA ASP A 1 3.46 -8.29 -23.02
C ASP A 1 3.95 -7.71 -21.71
N PHE A 2 3.84 -8.49 -20.62
CA PHE A 2 4.40 -8.10 -19.34
C PHE A 2 5.90 -8.40 -19.37
N GLN A 3 6.73 -7.36 -19.36
CA GLN A 3 8.14 -7.56 -19.11
C GLN A 3 8.36 -7.70 -17.61
N VAL A 4 8.62 -8.91 -17.17
CA VAL A 4 9.10 -9.19 -15.81
C VAL A 4 10.62 -9.01 -15.81
N ASN A 5 11.11 -8.21 -14.88
CA ASN A 5 12.54 -8.06 -14.70
C ASN A 5 13.08 -9.36 -14.06
N ASN A 6 13.84 -10.15 -14.84
CA ASN A 6 14.33 -11.47 -14.44
C ASN A 6 15.48 -11.44 -13.41
N GLU A 7 15.92 -10.26 -13.00
CA GLU A 7 17.06 -10.10 -12.07
C GLU A 7 16.66 -9.88 -10.60
N LEU A 8 15.39 -10.12 -10.24
CA LEU A 8 14.97 -9.96 -8.87
C LEU A 8 15.46 -11.14 -8.01
N GLN A 9 16.50 -10.86 -7.24
CA GLN A 9 16.93 -11.75 -6.17
C GLN A 9 16.09 -11.52 -4.92
N PHE A 10 15.34 -12.53 -4.51
CA PHE A 10 14.67 -12.54 -3.22
C PHE A 10 15.64 -12.99 -2.14
N GLY A 11 15.96 -12.11 -1.23
CA GLY A 11 16.51 -12.52 0.05
C GLY A 11 15.41 -13.16 0.90
N VAL A 12 15.36 -14.46 0.97
CA VAL A 12 14.50 -15.15 1.96
C VAL A 12 15.19 -15.04 3.31
N GLN A 13 14.64 -14.20 4.18
CA GLN A 13 15.10 -14.16 5.56
C GLN A 13 14.43 -15.24 6.38
N ASP A 14 15.17 -15.78 7.37
CA ASP A 14 14.66 -16.78 8.29
C ASP A 14 13.57 -16.21 9.19
N TYR A 15 12.32 -16.40 8.78
CA TYR A 15 11.16 -16.04 9.57
C TYR A 15 11.06 -16.80 10.90
N GLY A 16 11.73 -17.92 11.05
CA GLY A 16 11.79 -18.67 12.30
C GLY A 16 12.48 -17.88 13.42
N GLY A 17 13.56 -17.19 13.13
CA GLY A 17 14.20 -16.26 14.03
C GLY A 17 13.32 -15.07 14.39
N PHE A 18 12.57 -14.55 13.42
CA PHE A 18 11.66 -13.43 13.60
C PHE A 18 10.48 -13.78 14.51
N ILE A 19 9.89 -14.96 14.36
CA ILE A 19 8.77 -15.43 15.19
C ILE A 19 9.21 -15.63 16.66
N LYS A 20 10.44 -16.07 16.88
CA LYS A 20 10.99 -16.31 18.23
C LYS A 20 11.51 -15.08 18.93
N SER A 21 11.67 -13.96 18.22
CA SER A 21 12.28 -12.74 18.74
C SER A 21 11.23 -11.69 19.12
N PRO A 22 11.31 -10.42 18.70
CA PRO A 22 10.46 -9.34 19.21
C PRO A 22 8.97 -9.49 18.85
N VAL A 23 8.63 -10.34 17.89
CA VAL A 23 7.23 -10.59 17.52
C VAL A 23 6.59 -11.62 18.48
N GLY A 24 7.40 -12.50 19.06
CA GLY A 24 6.94 -13.50 20.01
C GLY A 24 5.95 -14.49 19.40
N ASN A 25 4.71 -14.49 19.88
CA ASN A 25 3.67 -15.38 19.42
C ASN A 25 3.17 -14.97 18.01
N VAL A 26 2.87 -15.97 17.17
CA VAL A 26 2.30 -15.80 15.81
C VAL A 26 1.02 -14.92 15.80
N TYR A 27 0.25 -14.97 16.86
CA TYR A 27 -0.97 -14.16 17.04
C TYR A 27 -0.72 -12.83 17.74
N SER A 28 0.52 -12.43 17.93
CA SER A 28 0.82 -11.14 18.56
C SER A 28 0.47 -9.98 17.62
N ASP A 29 0.13 -8.85 18.23
CA ASP A 29 -0.16 -7.62 17.49
C ASP A 29 1.06 -7.11 16.70
N LYS A 30 2.27 -7.42 17.17
CA LYS A 30 3.52 -7.17 16.44
C LYS A 30 3.62 -7.99 15.16
N PHE A 31 3.09 -9.23 15.15
CA PHE A 31 3.02 -10.03 13.93
C PHE A 31 2.07 -9.41 12.90
N VAL A 32 0.95 -8.84 13.34
CA VAL A 32 0.05 -8.08 12.44
C VAL A 32 0.79 -6.89 11.82
N LEU A 33 1.54 -6.12 12.63
CA LEU A 33 2.35 -5.02 12.10
C LEU A 33 3.40 -5.48 11.09
N MET A 34 4.05 -6.63 11.36
CA MET A 34 4.99 -7.22 10.40
C MET A 34 4.30 -7.62 9.10
N SER A 35 3.11 -8.22 9.17
CA SER A 35 2.33 -8.58 7.98
C SER A 35 1.95 -7.35 7.15
N ILE A 36 1.58 -6.26 7.81
CA ILE A 36 1.32 -4.97 7.15
C ILE A 36 2.58 -4.45 6.47
N LEU A 37 3.71 -4.49 7.17
CA LEU A 37 5.00 -4.05 6.59
C LEU A 37 5.37 -4.87 5.36
N CYS A 38 5.19 -6.20 5.41
CA CYS A 38 5.43 -7.08 4.25
C CYS A 38 4.53 -6.73 3.07
N GLN A 39 3.24 -6.45 3.30
CA GLN A 39 2.32 -6.06 2.22
C GLN A 39 2.70 -4.72 1.59
N ILE A 40 3.06 -3.73 2.41
CA ILE A 40 3.51 -2.43 1.90
C ILE A 40 4.81 -2.60 1.08
N ASN A 41 5.78 -3.35 1.60
CA ASN A 41 7.03 -3.57 0.91
C ASN A 41 6.84 -4.36 -0.39
N PHE A 42 5.98 -5.37 -0.41
CA PHE A 42 5.65 -6.10 -1.63
C PHE A 42 5.03 -5.18 -2.70
N LEU A 43 4.17 -4.25 -2.31
CA LEU A 43 3.62 -3.25 -3.24
C LEU A 43 4.71 -2.32 -3.77
N LEU A 44 5.49 -1.69 -2.86
CA LEU A 44 6.44 -0.63 -3.21
C LEU A 44 7.68 -1.15 -3.93
N TYR A 45 8.19 -2.30 -3.54
CA TYR A 45 9.46 -2.85 -4.04
C TYR A 45 9.27 -4.09 -4.91
N GLY A 46 8.18 -4.83 -4.76
CA GLY A 46 7.81 -5.94 -5.63
C GLY A 46 7.03 -5.43 -6.85
N ILE A 47 5.75 -5.17 -6.69
CA ILE A 47 4.84 -4.86 -7.80
C ILE A 47 5.32 -3.64 -8.60
N GLU A 48 5.75 -2.57 -7.91
CA GLU A 48 6.17 -1.34 -8.59
C GLU A 48 7.44 -1.51 -9.42
N LYS A 49 8.36 -2.34 -8.97
CA LYS A 49 9.61 -2.61 -9.69
C LYS A 49 9.51 -3.71 -10.75
N TRP A 50 8.69 -4.73 -10.51
CA TRP A 50 8.58 -5.86 -11.45
C TRP A 50 7.73 -5.54 -12.67
N ILE A 51 6.71 -4.70 -12.48
CA ILE A 51 5.85 -4.28 -13.57
C ILE A 51 6.36 -2.92 -14.06
N ASN A 52 7.16 -2.91 -15.12
CA ASN A 52 7.74 -1.68 -15.64
C ASN A 52 6.69 -0.72 -16.19
N ASN A 53 5.61 -1.25 -16.77
CA ASN A 53 4.53 -0.43 -17.32
C ASN A 53 3.65 0.13 -16.21
N GLU A 54 3.23 1.38 -16.38
CA GLU A 54 2.20 1.94 -15.53
C GLU A 54 0.83 1.36 -15.92
N ILE A 55 0.18 0.72 -14.96
CA ILE A 55 -1.14 0.10 -15.14
C ILE A 55 -2.08 0.49 -13.98
N PRO A 56 -3.38 0.61 -14.25
CA PRO A 56 -4.37 0.98 -13.23
C PRO A 56 -4.37 0.10 -11.98
N THR A 57 -3.99 -1.17 -12.15
CA THR A 57 -3.93 -2.16 -11.08
C THR A 57 -2.93 -1.78 -9.97
N LYS A 58 -1.86 -1.04 -10.29
CA LYS A 58 -0.91 -0.54 -9.30
C LYS A 58 -1.59 0.40 -8.30
N LEU A 59 -2.29 1.42 -8.80
CA LEU A 59 -3.05 2.33 -7.93
C LEU A 59 -4.15 1.57 -7.18
N ARG A 60 -4.83 0.66 -7.83
CA ARG A 60 -5.88 -0.15 -7.20
C ARG A 60 -5.38 -0.89 -5.97
N PHE A 61 -4.28 -1.63 -6.08
CA PHE A 61 -3.69 -2.34 -4.94
C PHE A 61 -3.22 -1.38 -3.85
N GLY A 62 -2.50 -0.33 -4.23
CA GLY A 62 -2.03 0.69 -3.29
C GLY A 62 -3.17 1.39 -2.56
N TYR A 63 -4.23 1.72 -3.28
CA TYR A 63 -5.39 2.40 -2.69
C TYR A 63 -6.17 1.50 -1.73
N LEU A 64 -6.44 0.25 -2.12
CA LEU A 64 -7.18 -0.68 -1.26
C LEU A 64 -6.41 -0.97 0.04
N LEU A 65 -5.09 -1.14 -0.07
CA LEU A 65 -4.21 -1.29 1.10
C LEU A 65 -4.25 -0.02 1.98
N TYR A 66 -4.01 1.15 1.40
CA TYR A 66 -4.06 2.43 2.09
C TYR A 66 -5.39 2.65 2.82
N TYR A 67 -6.50 2.46 2.12
CA TYR A 67 -7.84 2.63 2.68
C TYR A 67 -8.09 1.73 3.89
N SER A 68 -7.71 0.46 3.78
CA SER A 68 -7.87 -0.53 4.87
C SER A 68 -6.99 -0.18 6.07
N LEU A 69 -5.76 0.28 5.83
CA LEU A 69 -4.81 0.59 6.89
C LEU A 69 -5.21 1.78 7.75
N ILE A 70 -5.99 2.73 7.24
CA ILE A 70 -6.44 3.89 8.05
C ILE A 70 -7.17 3.43 9.32
N SER A 71 -8.14 2.53 9.20
CA SER A 71 -8.88 2.02 10.35
C SER A 71 -8.11 0.97 11.16
N VAL A 72 -7.31 0.15 10.49
CA VAL A 72 -6.50 -0.88 11.16
C VAL A 72 -5.42 -0.24 12.05
N ILE A 73 -4.72 0.78 11.56
CA ILE A 73 -3.69 1.48 12.35
C ILE A 73 -4.31 2.20 13.56
N GLU A 74 -5.49 2.76 13.41
CA GLU A 74 -6.21 3.38 14.52
C GLU A 74 -6.52 2.36 15.65
N GLN A 75 -7.03 1.17 15.27
CA GLN A 75 -7.27 0.07 16.22
C GLN A 75 -5.98 -0.44 16.87
N ILE A 76 -4.91 -0.60 16.11
CA ILE A 76 -3.61 -1.04 16.63
C ILE A 76 -3.03 0.00 17.59
N ASN A 77 -3.11 1.28 17.26
CA ASN A 77 -2.66 2.35 18.14
C ASN A 77 -3.37 2.30 19.48
N GLN A 78 -4.70 2.14 19.48
CA GLN A 78 -5.49 2.02 20.72
C GLN A 78 -5.08 0.77 21.52
N LYS A 79 -4.91 -0.36 20.85
CA LYS A 79 -4.60 -1.63 21.51
C LYS A 79 -3.19 -1.69 22.10
N LEU A 80 -2.21 -1.15 21.40
CA LEU A 80 -0.80 -1.20 21.80
C LEU A 80 -0.31 0.05 22.52
N GLY A 81 -1.12 1.10 22.62
CA GLY A 81 -0.70 2.37 23.20
C GLY A 81 0.41 3.08 22.39
N ILE A 82 0.41 2.92 21.08
CA ILE A 82 1.40 3.52 20.17
C ILE A 82 0.77 4.61 19.29
N ALA A 83 1.58 5.35 18.54
CA ALA A 83 1.12 6.50 17.77
C ALA A 83 1.60 6.47 16.31
N LEU A 84 1.35 5.35 15.61
CA LEU A 84 1.58 5.27 14.17
C LEU A 84 0.64 6.23 13.43
N LYS A 85 1.15 6.91 12.43
CA LYS A 85 0.40 7.95 11.69
C LYS A 85 0.24 7.56 10.23
N ILE A 86 -1.00 7.68 9.74
CA ILE A 86 -1.34 7.61 8.33
C ILE A 86 -2.30 8.75 8.01
N ASN A 87 -2.00 9.52 6.96
CA ASN A 87 -2.87 10.63 6.56
C ASN A 87 -4.09 10.09 5.81
N SER A 88 -5.28 10.48 6.23
CA SER A 88 -6.56 10.04 5.65
C SER A 88 -7.12 10.97 4.57
N LYS A 89 -6.34 11.96 4.09
CA LYS A 89 -6.79 12.97 3.09
C LYS A 89 -7.48 12.33 1.88
N TRP A 90 -6.97 11.21 1.40
CA TRP A 90 -7.47 10.52 0.21
C TRP A 90 -8.45 9.37 0.52
N LYS A 91 -8.97 9.29 1.76
CA LYS A 91 -9.99 8.30 2.10
C LYS A 91 -11.32 8.63 1.42
N SER A 92 -11.83 7.70 0.63
CA SER A 92 -13.11 7.83 -0.07
C SER A 92 -13.75 6.45 -0.22
N ASP A 93 -14.91 6.26 0.41
CA ASP A 93 -15.70 5.03 0.31
C ASP A 93 -16.16 4.80 -1.14
N ARG A 94 -16.50 5.90 -1.83
CA ARG A 94 -16.91 5.86 -3.23
C ARG A 94 -15.79 5.34 -4.13
N PHE A 95 -14.57 5.86 -3.96
CA PHE A 95 -13.41 5.40 -4.74
C PHE A 95 -13.06 3.96 -4.37
N ARG A 96 -13.05 3.62 -3.07
CA ARG A 96 -12.79 2.26 -2.61
C ARG A 96 -13.77 1.25 -3.21
N ASN A 97 -15.06 1.56 -3.23
CA ASN A 97 -16.07 0.66 -3.79
C ASN A 97 -15.86 0.46 -5.29
N SER A 98 -15.49 1.51 -6.02
CA SER A 98 -15.15 1.40 -7.44
C SER A 98 -13.93 0.50 -7.66
N MET A 99 -12.91 0.60 -6.79
CA MET A 99 -11.70 -0.23 -6.87
C MET A 99 -11.96 -1.69 -6.49
N ALA A 100 -12.74 -1.94 -5.44
CA ALA A 100 -12.96 -3.29 -4.93
C ALA A 100 -13.89 -4.14 -5.81
N HIS A 101 -14.94 -3.54 -6.33
CA HIS A 101 -16.04 -4.28 -6.93
C HIS A 101 -16.12 -4.19 -8.47
N TYR A 102 -15.16 -3.54 -9.15
CA TYR A 102 -15.22 -3.25 -10.60
C TYR A 102 -16.55 -2.61 -11.05
N LYS A 103 -17.41 -2.27 -10.11
CA LYS A 103 -18.63 -1.53 -10.39
C LYS A 103 -18.25 -0.06 -10.41
N LEU A 104 -18.26 0.50 -11.58
CA LEU A 104 -18.30 1.95 -11.76
C LEU A 104 -19.66 2.45 -11.25
N GLY A 105 -19.83 2.52 -9.92
CA GLY A 105 -20.97 3.21 -9.31
C GLY A 105 -20.98 4.72 -9.63
N ILE A 106 -20.04 5.12 -10.47
CA ILE A 106 -19.84 6.48 -10.94
C ILE A 106 -20.00 6.44 -12.45
N VAL A 107 -21.06 7.06 -12.95
CA VAL A 107 -21.25 7.24 -14.39
C VAL A 107 -20.21 8.26 -14.87
N LEU A 108 -19.23 7.78 -15.65
CA LEU A 108 -18.31 8.64 -16.40
C LEU A 108 -19.00 9.03 -17.70
N LYS A 109 -19.09 10.33 -17.95
CA LYS A 109 -19.48 10.87 -19.25
C LYS A 109 -18.23 10.95 -20.13
N GLU A 110 -18.42 11.00 -21.44
CA GLU A 110 -17.32 11.15 -22.40
C GLU A 110 -16.41 12.34 -22.05
N SER A 111 -16.98 13.46 -21.60
CA SER A 111 -16.25 14.62 -21.11
C SER A 111 -15.38 14.40 -19.83
N ASN A 112 -15.57 13.28 -19.16
CA ASN A 112 -14.76 12.90 -17.98
C ASN A 112 -13.65 11.89 -18.30
N LEU A 113 -13.56 11.46 -19.57
CA LEU A 113 -12.50 10.57 -20.02
C LEU A 113 -11.24 11.39 -20.25
N ILE A 114 -10.24 11.18 -19.41
CA ILE A 114 -8.94 11.83 -19.50
C ILE A 114 -7.92 10.78 -19.92
N ILE A 115 -7.35 10.93 -21.10
CA ILE A 115 -6.42 9.95 -21.70
C ILE A 115 -5.18 9.76 -20.83
N SER A 116 -4.72 10.80 -20.15
CA SER A 116 -3.57 10.73 -19.23
C SER A 116 -3.87 10.11 -17.85
N ASP A 117 -5.16 9.92 -17.52
CA ASP A 117 -5.58 9.25 -16.30
C ASP A 117 -5.86 7.77 -16.59
N ALA A 118 -4.96 6.88 -16.15
CA ALA A 118 -5.09 5.45 -16.33
C ALA A 118 -6.36 4.84 -15.68
N MET A 119 -7.05 5.60 -14.84
CA MET A 119 -8.35 5.28 -14.25
C MET A 119 -9.51 5.99 -14.99
N PHE A 120 -9.27 6.42 -16.25
CA PHE A 120 -10.29 7.06 -17.09
C PHE A 120 -10.93 8.31 -16.45
N GLY A 121 -10.13 9.14 -15.82
CA GLY A 121 -10.59 10.35 -15.15
C GLY A 121 -11.33 10.14 -13.84
N LEU A 122 -11.30 8.92 -13.30
CA LEU A 122 -11.98 8.60 -12.05
C LEU A 122 -11.33 9.33 -10.85
N THR A 123 -10.01 9.42 -10.82
CA THR A 123 -9.27 10.12 -9.76
C THR A 123 -9.58 11.60 -9.76
N GLU A 124 -9.57 12.21 -10.93
CA GLU A 124 -9.91 13.63 -11.06
C GLU A 124 -11.37 13.93 -10.69
N LYS A 125 -12.29 13.05 -11.09
CA LYS A 125 -13.71 13.20 -10.75
C LYS A 125 -14.00 13.09 -9.25
N ILE A 126 -13.25 12.30 -8.52
CA ILE A 126 -13.50 12.06 -7.09
C ILE A 126 -12.66 12.97 -6.21
N PHE A 127 -11.40 13.19 -6.56
CA PHE A 127 -10.44 13.89 -5.74
C PHE A 127 -10.02 15.26 -6.29
N GLY A 128 -10.37 15.57 -7.54
CA GLY A 128 -9.90 16.79 -8.22
C GLY A 128 -8.41 16.74 -8.59
N GLU A 129 -7.81 15.57 -8.62
CA GLU A 129 -6.39 15.35 -8.86
C GLU A 129 -6.18 14.21 -9.86
N ASP A 130 -5.10 14.31 -10.64
CA ASP A 130 -4.76 13.28 -11.62
C ASP A 130 -4.28 11.96 -10.98
N TYR A 131 -4.29 10.91 -11.80
CA TYR A 131 -3.87 9.57 -11.40
C TYR A 131 -2.48 9.52 -10.75
N TYR A 132 -1.49 10.17 -11.35
CA TYR A 132 -0.11 10.11 -10.87
C TYR A 132 0.09 10.83 -9.54
N THR A 133 -0.57 11.97 -9.38
CA THR A 133 -0.59 12.74 -8.13
C THR A 133 -1.19 11.92 -6.98
N ILE A 134 -2.33 11.27 -7.22
CA ILE A 134 -2.98 10.41 -6.24
C ILE A 134 -2.11 9.21 -5.91
N LYS A 135 -1.63 8.49 -6.92
CA LYS A 135 -0.75 7.33 -6.72
C LYS A 135 0.51 7.69 -5.90
N LYS A 136 1.21 8.73 -6.31
CA LYS A 136 2.42 9.21 -5.63
C LYS A 136 2.15 9.56 -4.17
N SER A 137 1.04 10.25 -3.91
CA SER A 137 0.66 10.66 -2.57
C SER A 137 0.37 9.45 -1.66
N ILE A 138 -0.40 8.48 -2.15
CA ILE A 138 -0.74 7.27 -1.42
C ILE A 138 0.51 6.42 -1.15
N TYR A 139 1.35 6.21 -2.15
CA TYR A 139 2.58 5.43 -2.01
C TYR A 139 3.54 6.08 -1.01
N LYS A 140 3.65 7.40 -1.01
CA LYS A 140 4.43 8.15 -0.02
C LYS A 140 3.89 7.97 1.41
N GLU A 141 2.59 7.94 1.59
CA GLU A 141 1.99 7.68 2.91
C GLU A 141 2.23 6.23 3.36
N LEU A 142 2.11 5.25 2.46
CA LEU A 142 2.45 3.85 2.75
C LEU A 142 3.93 3.68 3.09
N GLU A 143 4.83 4.34 2.37
CA GLU A 143 6.27 4.34 2.68
C GLU A 143 6.57 4.92 4.06
N LYS A 144 5.94 6.05 4.41
CA LYS A 144 6.08 6.65 5.74
C LYS A 144 5.59 5.71 6.83
N LEU A 145 4.46 5.06 6.62
CA LEU A 145 3.91 4.10 7.57
C LEU A 145 4.84 2.88 7.72
N ALA A 146 5.38 2.35 6.62
CA ALA A 146 6.35 1.25 6.66
C ALA A 146 7.58 1.59 7.51
N LYS A 147 8.14 2.80 7.36
CA LYS A 147 9.26 3.29 8.17
C LYS A 147 8.91 3.37 9.65
N GLN A 148 7.71 3.84 10.01
CA GLN A 148 7.25 3.90 11.39
C GLN A 148 7.08 2.50 11.99
N ILE A 149 6.49 1.56 11.25
CA ILE A 149 6.33 0.17 11.70
C ILE A 149 7.69 -0.50 11.87
N GLY A 150 8.60 -0.34 10.91
CA GLY A 150 9.95 -0.89 10.99
C GLY A 150 10.71 -0.38 12.23
N ALA A 151 10.63 0.92 12.51
CA ALA A 151 11.22 1.53 13.71
C ALA A 151 10.60 0.98 15.02
N TYR A 152 9.27 0.83 15.05
CA TYR A 152 8.60 0.27 16.22
C TYR A 152 8.95 -1.20 16.48
N LEU A 153 9.13 -1.98 15.41
CA LEU A 153 9.50 -3.39 15.51
C LEU A 153 11.01 -3.60 15.74
N ASP A 154 11.79 -2.53 15.76
CA ASP A 154 13.27 -2.57 15.90
C ASP A 154 13.92 -3.48 14.84
N LEU A 155 13.42 -3.38 13.62
CA LEU A 155 13.93 -4.20 12.52
C LEU A 155 15.21 -3.59 11.96
N PRO A 156 16.25 -4.40 11.69
CA PRO A 156 17.44 -3.90 11.03
C PRO A 156 17.09 -3.33 9.66
N GLN A 157 17.64 -2.16 9.33
CA GLN A 157 17.33 -1.44 8.08
C GLN A 157 17.50 -2.29 6.80
N ARG A 158 18.34 -3.33 6.85
CA ARG A 158 18.56 -4.28 5.76
C ARG A 158 17.37 -5.19 5.44
N MET A 159 16.34 -5.28 6.30
CA MET A 159 15.12 -6.05 6.02
C MET A 159 14.17 -5.35 5.04
N VAL A 160 14.43 -4.10 4.69
CA VAL A 160 13.54 -3.26 3.88
C VAL A 160 13.98 -3.20 2.41
N TYR A 161 15.14 -3.74 2.06
CA TYR A 161 15.69 -3.62 0.71
C TYR A 161 15.65 -4.96 -0.04
N LEU A 162 14.72 -5.06 -0.97
CA LEU A 162 14.91 -5.88 -2.16
C LEU A 162 15.94 -5.13 -3.03
N GLN A 163 17.18 -5.59 -3.03
CA GLN A 163 18.18 -5.11 -3.99
C GLN A 163 17.87 -5.61 -5.38
#